data_1d2d9991026c2b1a05e5c02ed911b74d
#
_entry.id   1d2d9991026c2b1a05e5c02ed911b74d
#
_cell.length_a   1.000
_cell.length_b   1.000
_cell.length_c   1.000
_cell.angle_alpha   90.00
_cell.angle_beta   90.00
_cell.angle_gamma   90.00
#
_symmetry.space_group_name_H-M   'P 1'
#
loop_
_entity.id
_entity.type
_entity.pdbx_description
1 polymer ?
#
loop_
_entity_poly.entity_id
_entity_poly.type
_entity_poly.pdbx_seq_one_letter_code
_entity_poly.pdbx_strand_id
1 'polypeptide(L)'
;NDLVYNLMLDIPTAVFGGKVEVPTVDGRVRVTIEPGTQPGKILRLRGKGLPSPDSYGTGDLLINVTVYIPEQLSADERKAFESLKNSSNMKPSETTKNRIFDRFRRFFEN
;
A
#
# COMPACT_ATOMS: atom_id res chain seq x y z
N ASN A 1 -4.36 -12.83 16.94
CA ASN A 1 -3.06 -13.34 16.49
C ASN A 1 -2.61 -12.79 15.14
N ASP A 2 -3.41 -11.93 14.52
CA ASP A 2 -2.97 -11.21 13.35
C ASP A 2 -1.99 -10.11 13.72
N LEU A 3 -1.06 -9.86 12.84
CA LEU A 3 -0.12 -8.75 12.96
C LEU A 3 -0.45 -7.72 11.90
N VAL A 4 -0.14 -6.45 12.21
CA VAL A 4 -0.29 -5.36 11.25
C VAL A 4 1.08 -4.75 10.99
N TYR A 5 1.39 -4.57 9.72
CA TYR A 5 2.62 -3.90 9.30
C TYR A 5 2.25 -2.73 8.39
N ASN A 6 2.78 -1.56 8.70
CA ASN A 6 2.57 -0.38 7.86
C ASN A 6 3.70 -0.30 6.84
N LEU A 7 3.36 -0.47 5.58
CA LEU A 7 4.32 -0.42 4.47
C LEU A 7 4.18 0.90 3.75
N MET A 8 5.25 1.71 3.79
CA MET A 8 5.26 2.98 3.08
C MET A 8 5.98 2.80 1.75
N LEU A 9 5.24 2.97 0.66
CA LEU A 9 5.78 2.90 -0.69
C LEU A 9 6.24 4.28 -1.14
N ASP A 10 7.26 4.32 -1.99
CA ASP A 10 7.53 5.54 -2.74
C ASP A 10 6.54 5.67 -3.91
N ILE A 11 6.45 6.85 -4.48
CA ILE A 11 5.53 7.11 -5.60
C ILE A 11 5.82 6.20 -6.79
N PRO A 12 7.07 6.06 -7.26
CA PRO A 12 7.33 5.19 -8.41
C PRO A 12 6.89 3.74 -8.19
N THR A 13 7.12 3.19 -7.01
CA THR A 13 6.69 1.81 -6.73
C THR A 13 5.17 1.69 -6.70
N ALA A 14 4.48 2.67 -6.13
CA ALA A 14 3.02 2.66 -6.12
C ALA A 14 2.46 2.77 -7.54
N VAL A 15 3.12 3.56 -8.40
CA VAL A 15 2.66 3.78 -9.78
C VAL A 15 2.97 2.58 -10.67
N PHE A 16 4.22 2.13 -10.65
CA PHE A 16 4.69 1.10 -11.58
C PHE A 16 4.52 -0.31 -11.05
N GLY A 17 4.32 -0.46 -9.75
CA GLY A 17 4.35 -1.76 -9.11
C GLY A 17 5.78 -2.25 -8.92
N GLY A 18 5.89 -3.44 -8.41
CA GLY A 18 7.18 -4.06 -8.15
C GLY A 18 7.10 -5.03 -7.01
N LYS A 19 8.26 -5.46 -6.55
CA LYS A 19 8.35 -6.36 -5.41
C LYS A 19 9.08 -5.67 -4.28
N VAL A 20 8.54 -5.79 -3.08
CA VAL A 20 9.14 -5.22 -1.87
C VAL A 20 9.25 -6.30 -0.82
N GLU A 21 10.26 -6.18 0.03
CA GLU A 21 10.43 -7.11 1.14
C GLU A 21 9.74 -6.56 2.38
N VAL A 22 9.05 -7.45 3.08
CA VAL A 22 8.33 -7.13 4.31
C VAL A 22 8.84 -8.07 5.40
N PRO A 23 9.16 -7.55 6.60
CA PRO A 23 9.57 -8.42 7.69
C PRO A 23 8.39 -9.25 8.20
N THR A 24 8.69 -10.49 8.57
CA THR A 24 7.73 -11.38 9.20
C THR A 24 8.37 -11.95 10.46
N VAL A 25 7.60 -12.70 11.25
CA VAL A 25 8.17 -13.35 12.45
C VAL A 25 9.26 -14.37 12.10
N ASP A 26 9.20 -14.93 10.88
CA ASP A 26 10.14 -15.96 10.43
C ASP A 26 11.26 -15.40 9.55
N GLY A 27 11.31 -14.09 9.34
CA GLY A 27 12.30 -13.49 8.46
C GLY A 27 11.66 -12.46 7.55
N ARG A 28 11.92 -12.59 6.25
CA ARG A 28 11.40 -11.63 5.26
C ARG A 28 10.63 -12.36 4.18
N VAL A 29 9.63 -11.68 3.63
CA VAL A 29 8.86 -12.19 2.50
C VAL A 29 8.79 -11.10 1.44
N ARG A 30 8.83 -11.53 0.18
CA ARG A 30 8.72 -10.62 -0.96
C ARG A 30 7.26 -10.52 -1.36
N VAL A 31 6.77 -9.28 -1.40
CA VAL A 31 5.36 -8.99 -1.69
C VAL A 31 5.28 -8.27 -3.02
N THR A 32 4.34 -8.68 -3.86
CA THR A 32 4.10 -8.03 -5.15
C THR A 32 3.17 -6.84 -4.95
N ILE A 33 3.61 -5.69 -5.43
CA ILE A 33 2.81 -4.46 -5.45
C ILE A 33 2.29 -4.30 -6.87
N GLU A 34 0.98 -4.25 -7.02
CA GLU A 34 0.36 -4.05 -8.32
C GLU A 34 0.52 -2.59 -8.77
N PRO A 35 0.68 -2.32 -10.07
CA PRO A 35 0.72 -0.93 -10.55
C PRO A 35 -0.55 -0.19 -10.16
N GLY A 36 -0.38 1.06 -9.72
CA GLY A 36 -1.52 1.89 -9.32
C GLY A 36 -2.07 1.57 -7.94
N THR A 37 -1.28 0.92 -7.09
CA THR A 37 -1.70 0.61 -5.73
C THR A 37 -1.96 1.90 -4.96
N GLN A 38 -3.15 1.98 -4.36
CA GLN A 38 -3.59 3.18 -3.64
C GLN A 38 -3.24 3.08 -2.16
N PRO A 39 -2.98 4.23 -1.51
CA PRO A 39 -2.84 4.24 -0.05
C PRO A 39 -4.13 3.76 0.61
N GLY A 40 -4.00 3.04 1.70
CA GLY A 40 -5.14 2.43 2.40
C GLY A 40 -5.44 1.01 1.95
N LYS A 41 -4.78 0.51 0.91
CA LYS A 41 -4.90 -0.89 0.51
C LYS A 41 -4.38 -1.79 1.63
N ILE A 42 -5.11 -2.87 1.90
CA ILE A 42 -4.69 -3.88 2.86
C ILE A 42 -4.32 -5.14 2.08
N LEU A 43 -3.09 -5.61 2.27
CA LEU A 43 -2.63 -6.88 1.71
C LEU A 43 -2.55 -7.89 2.84
N ARG A 44 -3.06 -9.09 2.61
CA ARG A 44 -3.07 -10.13 3.64
C ARG A 44 -2.10 -11.25 3.26
N LEU A 45 -1.19 -11.55 4.17
CA LEU A 45 -0.31 -12.71 4.02
C LEU A 45 -0.78 -13.77 5.02
N ARG A 46 -1.38 -14.82 4.49
CA ARG A 46 -1.97 -15.86 5.31
C ARG A 46 -0.90 -16.66 6.03
N GLY A 47 -1.14 -16.90 7.31
CA GLY A 47 -0.24 -17.70 8.12
C GLY A 47 1.06 -17.02 8.50
N LYS A 48 1.19 -15.71 8.30
CA LYS A 48 2.40 -14.96 8.63
C LYS A 48 2.26 -14.08 9.87
N GLY A 49 1.16 -14.24 10.60
CA GLY A 49 0.98 -13.58 11.90
C GLY A 49 1.59 -14.40 13.02
N LEU A 50 1.08 -14.20 14.22
CA LEU A 50 1.55 -14.92 15.40
C LEU A 50 0.87 -16.29 15.51
N PRO A 51 1.59 -17.30 16.05
CA PRO A 51 0.95 -18.58 16.35
C PRO A 51 -0.17 -18.39 17.39
N SER A 52 -1.24 -19.16 17.25
CA SER A 52 -2.30 -19.16 18.25
C SER A 52 -1.88 -20.03 19.42
N PRO A 53 -1.98 -19.53 20.68
CA PRO A 53 -1.62 -20.34 21.83
C PRO A 53 -2.61 -21.47 22.14
N ASP A 54 -3.86 -21.31 21.69
CA ASP A 54 -4.95 -22.22 22.05
C ASP A 54 -5.50 -23.05 20.89
N SER A 55 -4.94 -22.92 19.71
CA SER A 55 -5.43 -23.61 18.54
C SER A 55 -4.29 -23.92 17.59
N TYR A 56 -4.59 -24.75 16.60
CA TYR A 56 -3.63 -25.06 15.56
C TYR A 56 -3.68 -23.96 14.50
N GLY A 57 -2.52 -23.48 14.11
CA GLY A 57 -2.40 -22.50 13.05
C GLY A 57 -1.86 -21.18 13.56
N THR A 58 -1.68 -20.30 12.63
CA THR A 58 -1.14 -18.97 12.87
C THR A 58 -2.13 -17.93 12.34
N GLY A 59 -2.09 -16.73 12.93
CA GLY A 59 -2.81 -15.60 12.37
C GLY A 59 -2.17 -15.14 11.06
N ASP A 60 -2.67 -14.05 10.53
CA ASP A 60 -2.20 -13.49 9.27
C ASP A 60 -1.39 -12.21 9.51
N LEU A 61 -0.61 -11.83 8.53
CA LEU A 61 0.04 -10.52 8.51
C LEU A 61 -0.76 -9.62 7.59
N LEU A 62 -1.28 -8.54 8.17
CA LEU A 62 -2.03 -7.53 7.42
C LEU A 62 -1.09 -6.37 7.11
N ILE A 63 -0.89 -6.10 5.84
CA ILE A 63 -0.01 -5.03 5.38
C ILE A 63 -0.86 -3.84 4.98
N ASN A 64 -0.78 -2.77 5.75
CA ASN A 64 -1.45 -1.52 5.45
C ASN A 64 -0.52 -0.67 4.59
N VAL A 65 -0.93 -0.41 3.35
CA VAL A 65 -0.10 0.34 2.40
C VAL A 65 -0.33 1.83 2.57
N THR A 66 0.76 2.56 2.69
CA THR A 66 0.77 4.02 2.61
C THR A 66 1.71 4.44 1.50
N VAL A 67 1.66 5.70 1.08
CA VAL A 67 2.52 6.23 0.02
C VAL A 67 3.19 7.49 0.53
N TYR A 68 4.51 7.53 0.43
CA TYR A 68 5.30 8.68 0.82
C TYR A 68 5.22 9.76 -0.25
N ILE A 69 4.85 10.96 0.15
CA ILE A 69 4.88 12.13 -0.72
C ILE A 69 6.17 12.90 -0.44
N PRO A 70 7.03 13.13 -1.44
CA PRO A 70 8.28 13.85 -1.20
C PRO A 70 8.05 15.22 -0.60
N GLU A 71 8.80 15.51 0.45
CA GLU A 71 8.70 16.80 1.14
C GLU A 71 9.55 17.87 0.47
N GLN A 72 10.56 17.45 -0.30
CA GLN A 72 11.45 18.34 -1.03
C GLN A 72 11.68 17.78 -2.43
N LEU A 73 11.87 18.66 -3.39
CA LEU A 73 12.15 18.27 -4.77
C LEU A 73 13.38 19.02 -5.27
N SER A 74 14.22 18.34 -6.03
CA SER A 74 15.26 18.99 -6.82
C SER A 74 14.61 19.77 -7.96
N ALA A 75 15.40 20.61 -8.64
CA ALA A 75 14.90 21.35 -9.80
C ALA A 75 14.39 20.41 -10.90
N ASP A 76 15.10 19.33 -11.16
CA ASP A 76 14.72 18.36 -12.19
C ASP A 76 13.45 17.60 -11.80
N GLU A 77 13.35 17.20 -10.53
CA GLU A 77 12.15 16.53 -10.04
C GLU A 77 10.92 17.43 -10.11
N ARG A 78 11.07 18.70 -9.74
CA ARG A 78 9.99 19.67 -9.85
C ARG A 78 9.52 19.79 -11.29
N LYS A 79 10.45 19.88 -12.22
CA LYS A 79 10.15 20.00 -13.64
C LYS A 79 9.34 18.79 -14.13
N ALA A 80 9.75 17.58 -13.70
CA ALA A 80 9.05 16.36 -14.06
C ALA A 80 7.62 16.37 -13.53
N PHE A 81 7.41 16.72 -12.27
CA PHE A 81 6.08 16.80 -11.69
C PHE A 81 5.22 17.87 -12.37
N GLU A 82 5.81 19.02 -12.65
CA GLU A 82 5.07 20.10 -13.34
C GLU A 82 4.60 19.67 -14.73
N SER A 83 5.40 18.85 -15.42
CA SER A 83 5.00 18.33 -16.73
C SER A 83 3.77 17.43 -16.65
N LEU A 84 3.49 16.84 -15.49
CA LEU A 84 2.36 15.96 -15.29
C LEU A 84 1.14 16.66 -14.67
N LYS A 85 1.31 17.90 -14.23
CA LYS A 85 0.31 18.61 -13.43
C LYS A 85 -1.08 18.63 -14.03
N ASN A 86 -1.17 18.75 -15.37
CA ASN A 86 -2.45 18.85 -16.06
C ASN A 86 -2.78 17.61 -16.88
N SER A 87 -2.02 16.53 -16.70
CA SER A 87 -2.30 15.28 -17.39
C SER A 87 -3.58 14.65 -16.83
N SER A 88 -4.42 14.13 -17.72
CA SER A 88 -5.76 13.65 -17.34
C SER A 88 -5.71 12.53 -16.31
N ASN A 89 -4.73 11.63 -16.41
CA ASN A 89 -4.65 10.50 -15.49
C ASN A 89 -4.11 10.89 -14.11
N MET A 90 -3.63 12.11 -13.93
CA MET A 90 -3.18 12.58 -12.63
C MET A 90 -4.34 13.01 -11.72
N LYS A 91 -5.55 13.10 -12.27
CA LYS A 91 -6.74 13.47 -11.52
C LYS A 91 -7.71 12.30 -11.51
N PRO A 92 -8.26 11.94 -10.34
CA PRO A 92 -9.20 10.83 -10.29
C PRO A 92 -10.52 11.22 -10.95
N SER A 93 -11.11 10.27 -11.68
CA SER A 93 -12.50 10.43 -12.15
C SER A 93 -13.44 10.30 -10.95
N GLU A 94 -14.70 10.71 -11.14
CA GLU A 94 -15.71 10.55 -10.07
C GLU A 94 -15.91 9.08 -9.72
N THR A 95 -15.92 8.20 -10.71
CA THR A 95 -16.06 6.76 -10.47
C THR A 95 -14.88 6.23 -9.64
N THR A 96 -13.66 6.61 -10.00
CA THR A 96 -12.46 6.18 -9.26
C THR A 96 -12.48 6.74 -7.84
N LYS A 97 -12.87 8.01 -7.70
CA LYS A 97 -12.97 8.67 -6.39
C LYS A 97 -13.93 7.92 -5.48
N ASN A 98 -15.10 7.58 -6.00
CA ASN A 98 -16.12 6.88 -5.22
C ASN A 98 -15.67 5.47 -4.84
N ARG A 99 -15.02 4.77 -5.75
CA ARG A 99 -14.51 3.43 -5.47
C ARG A 99 -13.47 3.44 -4.35
N ILE A 100 -12.53 4.39 -4.40
CA ILE A 100 -11.49 4.51 -3.38
C ILE A 100 -12.13 4.89 -2.04
N PHE A 101 -13.08 5.82 -2.07
CA PHE A 101 -13.78 6.28 -0.87
C PHE A 101 -14.58 5.15 -0.21
N ASP A 102 -15.26 4.34 -1.02
CA ASP A 102 -16.03 3.21 -0.52
C ASP A 102 -15.15 2.17 0.14
N ARG A 103 -14.00 1.88 -0.46
CA ARG A 103 -13.03 0.95 0.11
C ARG A 103 -12.56 1.44 1.48
N PHE A 104 -12.23 2.72 1.56
CA PHE A 104 -11.76 3.33 2.79
C PHE A 104 -12.85 3.30 3.87
N ARG A 105 -14.08 3.65 3.49
CA ARG A 105 -15.22 3.65 4.40
C ARG A 105 -15.49 2.26 4.96
N ARG A 106 -15.46 1.24 4.12
CA ARG A 106 -15.69 -0.14 4.55
C ARG A 106 -14.67 -0.61 5.56
N PHE A 107 -13.45 -0.13 5.45
CA PHE A 107 -12.41 -0.48 6.40
C PHE A 107 -12.74 0.01 7.81
N PHE A 108 -13.40 1.16 7.92
CA PHE A 108 -13.71 1.76 9.20
C PHE A 108 -15.12 1.45 9.72
N GLU A 109 -15.97 0.87 8.92
CA GLU A 109 -17.36 0.63 9.29
C GLU A 109 -17.62 -0.72 9.94
N ASN A 110 -16.61 -1.48 10.18
CA ASN A 110 -16.83 -2.74 10.83
C ASN A 110 -17.21 -2.59 12.27
#